data_cb2a2c62f7c1fe930811603282e8386c
#
_entry.id   cb2a2c62f7c1fe930811603282e8386c
#
_cell.length_a   1.000
_cell.length_b   1.000
_cell.length_c   1.000
_cell.angle_alpha   90.00
_cell.angle_beta   90.00
_cell.angle_gamma   90.00
#
_symmetry.space_group_name_H-M   'P 1'
#
loop_
_entity.id
_entity.type
_entity.pdbx_description
1 polymer ?
#
loop_
_entity_poly.entity_id
_entity_poly.type
_entity_poly.pdbx_seq_one_letter_code
_entity_poly.pdbx_strand_id
1 'polypeptide(L)'
;MLTSIKLFLKREAVLNGFFFLFIGFILLQRLFLFLTVNQDCVDNDQVVMWSGAKHFSQGLFYVPRYYGQDYNTMMEGLFAAPLIKLGVSVYYAVPIATHFIFLTPFLFTAFYLFKKQMKEQAILVLAILLCLPVGFDIMTSIPRGFVTGLFFTSLFVVSLFNPKNYRFILVNTFLAYVGYLVSQNSVIVSAPFLFYLFLINYKDKKYYIYSVIGIVLALPIDYALNHFYKANPNYVLYGLTNEYSLDYFKDAILNLDKRFAHIGFFVEETSVIVLLTFISLGVLLFKKNKKLLLSYLLFLVIILFSFSSSKVNDGIVWPFYSYSRMYLGFPIIMYLMIINLDIDFKKIMWLIIPVVFVFTLFKEVTFKTTLAYHVQEKMWGHVHLNTLKEVIEAADITKRICIEQGVNDFVIVNSAWHDDEINYAGPAIYDDFPNTFKPSFERRTWRILEEKVNVHDKFVIYTGDYNYDKLILEQYKDVDITKINDYGVFLIKNNKRTTVDFIKHVKALTDGF
;
A
#
# COMPACT_ATOMS: atom_id res chain seq x y z
N MET A 1 -8.94 7.43 45.47
CA MET A 1 -8.22 7.53 44.20
C MET A 1 -9.07 7.14 42.98
N LEU A 2 -9.60 5.92 42.85
CA LEU A 2 -10.45 5.47 41.71
C LEU A 2 -11.69 6.35 41.50
N THR A 3 -12.37 6.79 42.58
CA THR A 3 -13.56 7.64 42.48
C THR A 3 -13.22 9.05 41.98
N SER A 4 -12.06 9.59 42.34
CA SER A 4 -11.59 10.91 41.90
C SER A 4 -11.17 10.87 40.41
N ILE A 5 -10.53 9.80 39.98
CA ILE A 5 -10.17 9.58 38.55
C ILE A 5 -11.44 9.44 37.70
N LYS A 6 -12.47 8.70 38.18
CA LYS A 6 -13.77 8.57 37.50
C LYS A 6 -14.50 9.91 37.36
N LEU A 7 -14.43 10.78 38.38
CA LEU A 7 -14.99 12.13 38.34
C LEU A 7 -14.23 13.04 37.38
N PHE A 8 -12.90 12.91 37.33
CA PHE A 8 -12.04 13.64 36.40
C PHE A 8 -12.36 13.32 34.94
N LEU A 9 -12.44 12.03 34.58
CA LEU A 9 -12.73 11.60 33.21
C LEU A 9 -14.19 11.88 32.77
N LYS A 10 -15.09 12.21 33.69
CA LYS A 10 -16.46 12.67 33.38
C LYS A 10 -16.51 14.11 32.87
N ARG A 11 -15.46 14.91 33.04
CA ARG A 11 -15.43 16.29 32.55
C ARG A 11 -15.27 16.29 31.03
N GLU A 12 -16.21 16.91 30.35
CA GLU A 12 -16.22 17.01 28.88
C GLU A 12 -14.94 17.62 28.31
N ALA A 13 -14.39 18.63 28.99
CA ALA A 13 -13.12 19.27 28.61
C ALA A 13 -11.93 18.28 28.60
N VAL A 14 -11.92 17.32 29.52
CA VAL A 14 -10.85 16.30 29.60
C VAL A 14 -10.92 15.33 28.43
N LEU A 15 -12.12 14.87 28.07
CA LEU A 15 -12.30 13.99 26.91
C LEU A 15 -11.94 14.72 25.61
N ASN A 16 -12.31 16.00 25.48
CA ASN A 16 -11.88 16.81 24.35
C ASN A 16 -10.35 16.91 24.29
N GLY A 17 -9.70 17.16 25.42
CA GLY A 17 -8.24 17.21 25.52
C GLY A 17 -7.58 15.91 25.05
N PHE A 18 -8.04 14.75 25.54
CA PHE A 18 -7.52 13.46 25.11
C PHE A 18 -7.79 13.14 23.64
N PHE A 19 -8.94 13.53 23.11
CA PHE A 19 -9.26 13.36 21.69
C PHE A 19 -8.22 14.08 20.80
N PHE A 20 -7.99 15.36 21.04
CA PHE A 20 -7.01 16.13 20.25
C PHE A 20 -5.57 15.71 20.52
N LEU A 21 -5.25 15.30 21.74
CA LEU A 21 -3.93 14.79 22.09
C LEU A 21 -3.61 13.49 21.33
N PHE A 22 -4.56 12.56 21.22
CA PHE A 22 -4.37 11.32 20.45
C PHE A 22 -4.26 11.57 18.95
N ILE A 23 -5.03 12.53 18.41
CA ILE A 23 -4.81 12.99 17.02
C ILE A 23 -3.39 13.55 16.88
N GLY A 24 -2.93 14.37 17.80
CA GLY A 24 -1.58 14.90 17.81
C GLY A 24 -0.51 13.81 17.82
N PHE A 25 -0.66 12.78 18.65
CA PHE A 25 0.25 11.63 18.67
C PHE A 25 0.26 10.86 17.33
N ILE A 26 -0.91 10.61 16.74
CA ILE A 26 -1.01 9.95 15.44
C ILE A 26 -0.30 10.79 14.37
N LEU A 27 -0.52 12.09 14.33
CA LEU A 27 0.11 12.96 13.32
C LEU A 27 1.62 13.05 13.53
N LEU A 28 2.09 13.14 14.78
CA LEU A 28 3.53 13.12 15.09
C LEU A 28 4.18 11.80 14.71
N GLN A 29 3.53 10.67 15.00
CA GLN A 29 4.00 9.36 14.58
C GLN A 29 4.09 9.25 13.06
N ARG A 30 3.06 9.72 12.33
CA ARG A 30 3.09 9.71 10.86
C ARG A 30 4.14 10.65 10.28
N LEU A 31 4.34 11.79 10.89
CA LEU A 31 5.46 12.68 10.52
C LEU A 31 6.81 12.01 10.76
N PHE A 32 6.97 11.30 11.87
CA PHE A 32 8.19 10.57 12.17
C PHE A 32 8.45 9.46 11.12
N LEU A 33 7.44 8.66 10.77
CA LEU A 33 7.54 7.65 9.70
C LEU A 33 7.89 8.28 8.34
N PHE A 34 7.29 9.42 8.04
CA PHE A 34 7.59 10.17 6.82
C PHE A 34 9.04 10.66 6.76
N LEU A 35 9.59 11.14 7.89
CA LEU A 35 10.95 11.65 7.98
C LEU A 35 12.02 10.55 8.13
N THR A 36 11.62 9.30 8.37
CA THR A 36 12.51 8.16 8.55
C THR A 36 12.25 7.09 7.50
N VAL A 37 11.23 6.26 7.65
CA VAL A 37 10.96 5.13 6.74
C VAL A 37 10.88 5.56 5.27
N ASN A 38 10.15 6.64 4.98
CA ASN A 38 10.01 7.09 3.60
C ASN A 38 11.27 7.77 3.03
N GLN A 39 12.23 8.16 3.90
CA GLN A 39 13.50 8.76 3.48
C GLN A 39 14.64 7.75 3.44
N ASP A 40 14.66 6.81 4.39
CA ASP A 40 15.79 5.90 4.60
C ASP A 40 15.53 4.49 4.04
N CYS A 41 14.29 4.19 3.65
CA CYS A 41 13.88 2.87 3.20
C CYS A 41 13.12 2.94 1.88
N VAL A 42 13.75 3.43 0.83
CA VAL A 42 13.19 3.45 -0.52
C VAL A 42 13.50 2.12 -1.21
N ASP A 43 12.49 1.52 -1.79
CA ASP A 43 12.60 0.30 -2.59
C ASP A 43 12.04 0.49 -4.00
N ASN A 44 12.19 -0.54 -4.78
CA ASN A 44 11.80 -0.59 -6.18
C ASN A 44 10.32 -0.33 -6.42
N ASP A 45 9.44 -0.89 -5.59
CA ASP A 45 7.99 -0.75 -5.75
C ASP A 45 7.53 0.70 -5.50
N GLN A 46 8.22 1.40 -4.59
CA GLN A 46 7.96 2.82 -4.35
C GLN A 46 8.35 3.68 -5.55
N VAL A 47 9.51 3.41 -6.16
CA VAL A 47 9.96 4.13 -7.38
C VAL A 47 8.98 3.92 -8.53
N VAL A 48 8.42 2.72 -8.64
CA VAL A 48 7.35 2.41 -9.59
C VAL A 48 6.12 3.28 -9.35
N MET A 49 5.70 3.45 -8.09
CA MET A 49 4.58 4.33 -7.74
C MET A 49 4.89 5.80 -8.07
N TRP A 50 6.14 6.25 -7.88
CA TRP A 50 6.56 7.61 -8.26
C TRP A 50 6.38 7.86 -9.77
N SER A 51 6.79 6.90 -10.61
CA SER A 51 6.62 6.99 -12.06
C SER A 51 5.15 7.13 -12.45
N GLY A 52 4.26 6.33 -11.85
CA GLY A 52 2.83 6.44 -12.10
C GLY A 52 2.24 7.77 -11.63
N ALA A 53 2.64 8.24 -10.44
CA ALA A 53 2.21 9.53 -9.90
C ALA A 53 2.64 10.70 -10.80
N LYS A 54 3.87 10.65 -11.32
CA LYS A 54 4.38 11.64 -12.27
C LYS A 54 3.56 11.68 -13.54
N HIS A 55 3.27 10.51 -14.14
CA HIS A 55 2.43 10.44 -15.33
C HIS A 55 1.02 10.99 -15.06
N PHE A 56 0.37 10.62 -13.97
CA PHE A 56 -0.94 11.14 -13.62
C PHE A 56 -0.92 12.66 -13.42
N SER A 57 0.15 13.22 -12.88
CA SER A 57 0.29 14.69 -12.76
C SER A 57 0.38 15.39 -14.11
N GLN A 58 0.87 14.70 -15.13
CA GLN A 58 0.96 15.16 -16.52
C GLN A 58 -0.33 14.89 -17.32
N GLY A 59 -1.34 14.24 -16.71
CA GLY A 59 -2.58 13.84 -17.38
C GLY A 59 -2.44 12.57 -18.23
N LEU A 60 -1.37 11.80 -18.03
CA LEU A 60 -1.09 10.57 -18.75
C LEU A 60 -1.52 9.36 -17.88
N PHE A 61 -2.53 8.63 -18.32
CA PHE A 61 -3.10 7.50 -17.58
C PHE A 61 -2.71 6.17 -18.23
N TYR A 62 -1.41 5.96 -18.40
CA TYR A 62 -0.86 4.77 -19.07
C TYR A 62 -1.16 3.46 -18.33
N VAL A 63 -1.23 3.48 -17.00
CA VAL A 63 -1.38 2.28 -16.21
C VAL A 63 -2.36 2.50 -15.06
N PRO A 64 -3.68 2.34 -15.26
CA PRO A 64 -4.67 2.50 -14.20
C PRO A 64 -4.53 1.46 -13.08
N ARG A 65 -3.97 0.28 -13.39
CA ARG A 65 -3.57 -0.72 -12.40
C ARG A 65 -2.07 -0.66 -12.15
N TYR A 66 -1.64 -1.04 -10.94
CA TYR A 66 -0.23 -1.02 -10.53
C TYR A 66 0.61 -1.89 -11.49
N TYR A 67 1.18 -1.27 -12.50
CA TYR A 67 1.95 -1.90 -13.59
C TYR A 67 1.30 -3.18 -14.14
N GLY A 68 0.02 -3.10 -14.42
CA GLY A 68 -0.73 -4.22 -14.97
C GLY A 68 -1.12 -5.30 -13.97
N GLN A 69 -0.86 -5.14 -12.67
CA GLN A 69 -1.37 -6.07 -11.65
C GLN A 69 -2.90 -5.93 -11.54
N ASP A 70 -3.64 -6.99 -11.80
CA ASP A 70 -5.12 -6.97 -11.85
C ASP A 70 -5.79 -6.80 -10.48
N TYR A 71 -5.04 -6.88 -9.39
CA TYR A 71 -5.52 -6.85 -8.00
C TYR A 71 -5.18 -5.55 -7.26
N ASN A 72 -4.47 -4.62 -7.88
CA ASN A 72 -4.05 -3.37 -7.27
C ASN A 72 -4.10 -2.22 -8.28
N THR A 73 -4.32 -1.01 -7.79
CA THR A 73 -4.34 0.21 -8.60
C THR A 73 -3.28 1.19 -8.14
N MET A 74 -2.99 2.20 -8.97
CA MET A 74 -2.07 3.29 -8.61
C MET A 74 -2.80 4.46 -7.92
N MET A 75 -3.72 4.16 -7.02
CA MET A 75 -4.54 5.18 -6.34
C MET A 75 -3.69 6.18 -5.54
N GLU A 76 -2.61 5.73 -4.90
CA GLU A 76 -1.68 6.62 -4.18
C GLU A 76 -1.05 7.64 -5.14
N GLY A 77 -0.62 7.18 -6.32
CA GLY A 77 -0.14 8.06 -7.38
C GLY A 77 -1.20 9.05 -7.86
N LEU A 78 -2.45 8.62 -7.99
CA LEU A 78 -3.56 9.49 -8.37
C LEU A 78 -3.82 10.60 -7.33
N PHE A 79 -3.76 10.27 -6.04
CA PHE A 79 -3.92 11.23 -4.95
C PHE A 79 -2.68 12.15 -4.81
N ALA A 80 -1.50 11.68 -5.17
CA ALA A 80 -0.27 12.48 -5.20
C ALA A 80 -0.22 13.47 -6.37
N ALA A 81 -0.86 13.16 -7.49
CA ALA A 81 -0.80 13.96 -8.72
C ALA A 81 -1.14 15.47 -8.53
N PRO A 82 -2.18 15.84 -7.76
CA PRO A 82 -2.45 17.26 -7.48
C PRO A 82 -1.31 17.94 -6.71
N LEU A 83 -0.67 17.24 -5.75
CA LEU A 83 0.46 17.78 -4.98
C LEU A 83 1.67 18.01 -5.89
N ILE A 84 1.94 17.08 -6.81
CA ILE A 84 3.02 17.20 -7.79
C ILE A 84 2.76 18.41 -8.71
N LYS A 85 1.52 18.62 -9.16
CA LYS A 85 1.14 19.82 -9.94
C LYS A 85 1.36 21.13 -9.17
N LEU A 86 1.26 21.09 -7.85
CA LEU A 86 1.55 22.24 -6.97
C LEU A 86 3.05 22.41 -6.68
N GLY A 87 3.93 21.61 -7.28
CA GLY A 87 5.38 21.70 -7.13
C GLY A 87 5.98 20.85 -6.01
N VAL A 88 5.19 19.97 -5.36
CA VAL A 88 5.72 19.02 -4.39
C VAL A 88 6.44 17.89 -5.14
N SER A 89 7.68 17.61 -4.77
CA SER A 89 8.46 16.52 -5.37
C SER A 89 7.73 15.17 -5.21
N VAL A 90 7.83 14.32 -6.21
CA VAL A 90 7.10 13.04 -6.29
C VAL A 90 7.37 12.13 -5.09
N TYR A 91 8.62 12.08 -4.62
CA TYR A 91 9.07 11.28 -3.50
C TYR A 91 8.56 11.78 -2.13
N TYR A 92 7.99 13.00 -2.06
CA TYR A 92 7.24 13.50 -0.91
C TYR A 92 5.73 13.39 -1.13
N ALA A 93 5.24 13.68 -2.34
CA ALA A 93 3.83 13.70 -2.65
C ALA A 93 3.18 12.32 -2.49
N VAL A 94 3.87 11.25 -2.91
CA VAL A 94 3.33 9.88 -2.87
C VAL A 94 3.22 9.36 -1.44
N PRO A 95 4.23 9.42 -0.56
CA PRO A 95 4.06 9.06 0.84
C PRO A 95 2.99 9.89 1.58
N ILE A 96 2.89 11.20 1.32
CA ILE A 96 1.82 12.05 1.88
C ILE A 96 0.45 11.50 1.49
N ALA A 97 0.26 11.13 0.22
CA ALA A 97 -0.98 10.53 -0.25
C ALA A 97 -1.27 9.19 0.44
N THR A 98 -0.26 8.32 0.63
CA THR A 98 -0.39 7.05 1.35
C THR A 98 -0.86 7.27 2.79
N HIS A 99 -0.21 8.17 3.52
CA HIS A 99 -0.63 8.51 4.89
C HIS A 99 -2.05 9.06 4.96
N PHE A 100 -2.42 9.95 4.03
CA PHE A 100 -3.77 10.50 3.95
C PHE A 100 -4.81 9.40 3.69
N ILE A 101 -4.58 8.54 2.71
CA ILE A 101 -5.47 7.43 2.35
C ILE A 101 -5.67 6.50 3.56
N PHE A 102 -4.58 6.13 4.23
CA PHE A 102 -4.64 5.24 5.39
C PHE A 102 -5.36 5.86 6.60
N LEU A 103 -5.07 7.12 6.94
CA LEU A 103 -5.64 7.77 8.12
C LEU A 103 -7.14 8.10 7.95
N THR A 104 -7.62 8.28 6.73
CA THR A 104 -8.98 8.75 6.47
C THR A 104 -10.07 7.92 7.15
N PRO A 105 -10.11 6.57 7.08
CA PRO A 105 -11.18 5.80 7.74
C PRO A 105 -11.17 5.95 9.27
N PHE A 106 -10.01 6.09 9.90
CA PHE A 106 -9.88 6.26 11.35
C PHE A 106 -10.28 7.68 11.78
N LEU A 107 -9.70 8.70 11.15
CA LEU A 107 -9.98 10.09 11.50
C LEU A 107 -11.42 10.47 11.18
N PHE A 108 -11.94 10.05 10.03
CA PHE A 108 -13.34 10.30 9.68
C PHE A 108 -14.28 9.69 10.72
N THR A 109 -14.05 8.42 11.08
CA THR A 109 -14.85 7.73 12.11
C THR A 109 -14.74 8.44 13.47
N ALA A 110 -13.53 8.78 13.90
CA ALA A 110 -13.31 9.47 15.17
C ALA A 110 -13.99 10.85 15.21
N PHE A 111 -13.85 11.66 14.16
CA PHE A 111 -14.53 12.95 14.07
C PHE A 111 -16.05 12.82 13.96
N TYR A 112 -16.57 11.83 13.24
CA TYR A 112 -18.02 11.57 13.17
C TYR A 112 -18.59 11.25 14.55
N LEU A 113 -17.94 10.37 15.31
CA LEU A 113 -18.33 10.02 16.66
C LEU A 113 -18.22 11.22 17.62
N PHE A 114 -17.13 11.98 17.51
CA PHE A 114 -16.93 13.18 18.31
C PHE A 114 -18.07 14.21 18.11
N LYS A 115 -18.46 14.45 16.85
CA LYS A 115 -19.63 15.30 16.51
C LYS A 115 -20.95 14.75 17.05
N LYS A 116 -21.07 13.42 17.15
CA LYS A 116 -22.24 12.74 17.75
C LYS A 116 -22.21 12.73 19.28
N GLN A 117 -21.26 13.43 19.93
CA GLN A 117 -21.05 13.44 21.38
C GLN A 117 -20.69 12.05 21.96
N MET A 118 -20.22 11.14 21.14
CA MET A 118 -19.75 9.80 21.52
C MET A 118 -18.21 9.85 21.70
N LYS A 119 -17.75 10.69 22.63
CA LYS A 119 -16.33 11.05 22.77
C LYS A 119 -15.45 9.89 23.20
N GLU A 120 -15.95 9.03 24.08
CA GLU A 120 -15.24 7.84 24.53
C GLU A 120 -15.01 6.86 23.38
N GLN A 121 -16.00 6.66 22.51
CA GLN A 121 -15.86 5.82 21.32
C GLN A 121 -14.90 6.45 20.29
N ALA A 122 -14.95 7.78 20.15
CA ALA A 122 -14.01 8.49 19.28
C ALA A 122 -12.57 8.30 19.74
N ILE A 123 -12.29 8.43 21.05
CA ILE A 123 -10.97 8.19 21.66
C ILE A 123 -10.57 6.72 21.47
N LEU A 124 -11.51 5.77 21.63
CA LEU A 124 -11.23 4.34 21.43
C LEU A 124 -10.74 4.03 20.00
N VAL A 125 -11.36 4.63 18.97
CA VAL A 125 -10.92 4.46 17.56
C VAL A 125 -9.48 4.91 17.39
N LEU A 126 -9.10 6.07 17.96
CA LEU A 126 -7.73 6.58 17.91
C LEU A 126 -6.76 5.71 18.74
N ALA A 127 -7.20 5.24 19.91
CA ALA A 127 -6.44 4.35 20.76
C ALA A 127 -6.12 3.00 20.06
N ILE A 128 -7.08 2.42 19.37
CA ILE A 128 -6.87 1.19 18.58
C ILE A 128 -5.72 1.38 17.60
N LEU A 129 -5.69 2.50 16.88
CA LEU A 129 -4.63 2.80 15.92
C LEU A 129 -3.27 2.97 16.60
N LEU A 130 -3.21 3.69 17.73
CA LEU A 130 -1.98 3.93 18.47
C LEU A 130 -1.38 2.66 19.12
N CYS A 131 -2.23 1.67 19.43
CA CYS A 131 -1.81 0.41 20.05
C CYS A 131 -1.34 -0.67 19.05
N LEU A 132 -1.33 -0.39 17.77
CA LEU A 132 -0.80 -1.30 16.77
C LEU A 132 0.73 -1.27 16.77
N PRO A 133 1.41 -2.37 16.39
CA PRO A 133 2.86 -2.48 16.47
C PRO A 133 3.57 -1.67 15.38
N VAL A 134 4.89 -1.56 15.51
CA VAL A 134 5.76 -0.78 14.60
C VAL A 134 5.67 -1.29 13.17
N GLY A 135 5.69 -2.61 12.96
CA GLY A 135 5.59 -3.17 11.61
C GLY A 135 4.27 -2.86 10.91
N PHE A 136 3.16 -2.74 11.65
CA PHE A 136 1.90 -2.24 11.10
C PHE A 136 2.02 -0.81 10.59
N ASP A 137 2.67 0.05 11.38
CA ASP A 137 2.86 1.44 11.00
C ASP A 137 3.74 1.59 9.77
N ILE A 138 4.81 0.80 9.68
CA ILE A 138 5.69 0.76 8.51
C ILE A 138 4.89 0.33 7.27
N MET A 139 4.20 -0.82 7.33
CA MET A 139 3.39 -1.30 6.19
C MET A 139 2.36 -0.29 5.70
N THR A 140 1.81 0.50 6.61
CA THR A 140 0.79 1.50 6.28
C THR A 140 1.35 2.86 5.91
N SER A 141 2.66 3.04 5.92
CA SER A 141 3.38 4.25 5.52
C SER A 141 4.05 4.13 4.14
N ILE A 142 4.39 2.92 3.71
CA ILE A 142 5.05 2.69 2.43
C ILE A 142 4.04 2.68 1.26
N PRO A 143 4.34 3.40 0.16
CA PRO A 143 3.44 3.51 -0.99
C PRO A 143 3.50 2.28 -1.91
N ARG A 144 2.82 1.22 -1.52
CA ARG A 144 2.73 -0.05 -2.26
C ARG A 144 1.30 -0.49 -2.58
N GLY A 145 0.31 0.38 -2.37
CA GLY A 145 -1.10 0.08 -2.61
C GLY A 145 -1.75 -0.79 -1.53
N PHE A 146 -1.10 -1.07 -0.41
CA PHE A 146 -1.63 -1.96 0.62
C PHE A 146 -2.86 -1.40 1.34
N VAL A 147 -2.96 -0.07 1.46
CA VAL A 147 -4.00 0.63 2.24
C VAL A 147 -5.12 1.22 1.38
N THR A 148 -4.96 1.21 0.07
CA THR A 148 -5.81 1.98 -0.86
C THR A 148 -7.28 1.57 -0.82
N GLY A 149 -7.58 0.28 -0.78
CA GLY A 149 -8.95 -0.23 -0.68
C GLY A 149 -9.64 0.12 0.64
N LEU A 150 -8.87 0.31 1.73
CA LEU A 150 -9.41 0.63 3.06
C LEU A 150 -9.98 2.05 3.14
N PHE A 151 -9.50 2.98 2.31
CA PHE A 151 -10.03 4.34 2.20
C PHE A 151 -11.56 4.35 2.01
N PHE A 152 -12.08 3.44 1.22
CA PHE A 152 -13.50 3.36 0.86
C PHE A 152 -14.39 2.87 2.01
N THR A 153 -13.80 2.40 3.11
CA THR A 153 -14.55 2.00 4.32
C THR A 153 -14.91 3.20 5.22
N SER A 154 -14.41 4.39 4.92
CA SER A 154 -14.54 5.59 5.77
C SER A 154 -16.00 5.95 6.11
N LEU A 155 -16.94 5.75 5.18
CA LEU A 155 -18.36 6.08 5.40
C LEU A 155 -19.15 4.95 6.08
N PHE A 156 -18.58 3.79 6.36
CA PHE A 156 -19.28 2.66 6.98
C PHE A 156 -19.84 3.01 8.36
N VAL A 157 -19.13 3.82 9.13
CA VAL A 157 -19.59 4.30 10.44
C VAL A 157 -20.92 5.02 10.34
N VAL A 158 -21.18 5.79 9.28
CA VAL A 158 -22.43 6.53 9.11
C VAL A 158 -23.61 5.56 8.98
N SER A 159 -23.44 4.48 8.22
CA SER A 159 -24.46 3.45 8.06
C SER A 159 -24.61 2.55 9.27
N LEU A 160 -23.55 2.36 10.06
CA LEU A 160 -23.63 1.62 11.32
C LEU A 160 -24.65 2.25 12.27
N PHE A 161 -24.72 3.58 12.31
CA PHE A 161 -25.71 4.34 13.12
C PHE A 161 -27.03 4.63 12.38
N ASN A 162 -27.05 4.47 11.06
CA ASN A 162 -28.24 4.70 10.22
C ASN A 162 -28.47 3.51 9.25
N PRO A 163 -28.58 2.27 9.75
CA PRO A 163 -28.52 1.08 8.89
C PRO A 163 -29.73 0.88 7.98
N LYS A 164 -30.83 1.62 8.20
CA LYS A 164 -32.05 1.61 7.37
C LYS A 164 -32.12 2.77 6.37
N ASN A 165 -31.12 3.65 6.32
CA ASN A 165 -31.09 4.74 5.36
C ASN A 165 -30.60 4.25 3.99
N TYR A 166 -31.51 4.19 3.02
CA TYR A 166 -31.23 3.66 1.68
C TYR A 166 -30.15 4.42 0.92
N ARG A 167 -30.01 5.76 1.12
CA ARG A 167 -28.94 6.54 0.50
C ARG A 167 -27.57 6.04 0.96
N PHE A 168 -27.42 5.76 2.24
CA PHE A 168 -26.17 5.21 2.78
C PHE A 168 -25.95 3.75 2.37
N ILE A 169 -27.01 2.95 2.22
CA ILE A 169 -26.90 1.60 1.67
C ILE A 169 -26.34 1.65 0.26
N LEU A 170 -26.87 2.50 -0.62
CA LEU A 170 -26.37 2.71 -1.97
C LEU A 170 -24.91 3.12 -1.96
N VAL A 171 -24.56 4.17 -1.22
CA VAL A 171 -23.19 4.71 -1.16
C VAL A 171 -22.22 3.66 -0.65
N ASN A 172 -22.54 2.93 0.42
CA ASN A 172 -21.62 1.93 0.95
C ASN A 172 -21.47 0.71 0.05
N THR A 173 -22.52 0.28 -0.63
CA THR A 173 -22.41 -0.79 -1.61
C THR A 173 -21.54 -0.37 -2.79
N PHE A 174 -21.72 0.86 -3.29
CA PHE A 174 -20.86 1.46 -4.31
C PHE A 174 -19.38 1.51 -3.84
N LEU A 175 -19.13 2.09 -2.66
CA LEU A 175 -17.78 2.24 -2.11
C LEU A 175 -17.12 0.89 -1.81
N ALA A 176 -17.88 -0.10 -1.32
CA ALA A 176 -17.35 -1.44 -1.08
C ALA A 176 -16.91 -2.11 -2.39
N TYR A 177 -17.67 -1.95 -3.47
CA TYR A 177 -17.30 -2.49 -4.77
C TYR A 177 -16.09 -1.76 -5.36
N VAL A 178 -16.07 -0.43 -5.31
CA VAL A 178 -14.90 0.36 -5.74
C VAL A 178 -13.66 0.02 -4.92
N GLY A 179 -13.80 -0.12 -3.60
CA GLY A 179 -12.71 -0.54 -2.73
C GLY A 179 -12.12 -1.91 -3.13
N TYR A 180 -12.99 -2.86 -3.49
CA TYR A 180 -12.57 -4.16 -4.02
C TYR A 180 -11.81 -4.03 -5.35
N LEU A 181 -12.28 -3.20 -6.28
CA LEU A 181 -11.60 -2.94 -7.56
C LEU A 181 -10.23 -2.29 -7.38
N VAL A 182 -10.11 -1.42 -6.36
CA VAL A 182 -8.87 -0.70 -6.06
C VAL A 182 -7.86 -1.62 -5.36
N SER A 183 -8.29 -2.37 -4.35
CA SER A 183 -7.45 -3.35 -3.65
C SER A 183 -8.34 -4.42 -3.00
N GLN A 184 -8.15 -5.67 -3.41
CA GLN A 184 -9.00 -6.80 -3.01
C GLN A 184 -8.99 -7.08 -1.49
N ASN A 185 -7.94 -6.69 -0.75
CA ASN A 185 -7.91 -6.85 0.72
C ASN A 185 -8.98 -6.04 1.44
N SER A 186 -9.61 -5.03 0.82
CA SER A 186 -10.74 -4.32 1.41
C SER A 186 -11.93 -5.23 1.73
N VAL A 187 -12.02 -6.40 1.07
CA VAL A 187 -13.12 -7.37 1.26
C VAL A 187 -13.24 -7.86 2.69
N ILE A 188 -12.12 -7.93 3.44
CA ILE A 188 -12.14 -8.37 4.85
C ILE A 188 -12.92 -7.44 5.75
N VAL A 189 -13.08 -6.17 5.36
CA VAL A 189 -13.90 -5.18 6.08
C VAL A 189 -15.26 -5.03 5.41
N SER A 190 -15.29 -4.88 4.08
CA SER A 190 -16.51 -4.54 3.34
C SER A 190 -17.53 -5.67 3.32
N ALA A 191 -17.13 -6.93 3.13
CA ALA A 191 -18.07 -8.04 3.08
C ALA A 191 -18.77 -8.30 4.43
N PRO A 192 -18.08 -8.36 5.59
CA PRO A 192 -18.74 -8.47 6.89
C PRO A 192 -19.67 -7.28 7.18
N PHE A 193 -19.25 -6.05 6.82
CA PHE A 193 -20.06 -4.87 7.03
C PHE A 193 -21.33 -4.87 6.17
N LEU A 194 -21.25 -5.20 4.89
CA LEU A 194 -22.42 -5.33 4.01
C LEU A 194 -23.33 -6.46 4.47
N PHE A 195 -22.78 -7.56 4.97
CA PHE A 195 -23.56 -8.63 5.55
C PHE A 195 -24.32 -8.19 6.81
N TYR A 196 -23.71 -7.35 7.66
CA TYR A 196 -24.43 -6.73 8.77
C TYR A 196 -25.62 -5.89 8.30
N LEU A 197 -25.45 -5.06 7.26
CA LEU A 197 -26.55 -4.29 6.69
C LEU A 197 -27.64 -5.19 6.10
N PHE A 198 -27.25 -6.29 5.44
CA PHE A 198 -28.17 -7.31 4.97
C PHE A 198 -28.99 -7.91 6.13
N LEU A 199 -28.36 -8.35 7.22
CA LEU A 199 -29.03 -8.94 8.37
C LEU A 199 -30.05 -7.98 9.04
N ILE A 200 -29.87 -6.67 8.87
CA ILE A 200 -30.85 -5.69 9.36
C ILE A 200 -32.01 -5.52 8.39
N ASN A 201 -31.75 -5.56 7.08
CA ASN A 201 -32.68 -5.10 6.05
C ASN A 201 -33.19 -6.23 5.13
N TYR A 202 -32.89 -7.51 5.37
CA TYR A 202 -33.15 -8.62 4.43
C TYR A 202 -34.62 -8.81 4.03
N LYS A 203 -35.57 -8.28 4.82
CA LYS A 203 -37.01 -8.28 4.50
C LYS A 203 -37.45 -7.06 3.70
N ASP A 204 -36.61 -6.08 3.53
CA ASP A 204 -36.95 -4.82 2.88
C ASP A 204 -36.52 -4.85 1.40
N LYS A 205 -37.52 -4.81 0.49
CA LYS A 205 -37.30 -4.81 -0.96
C LYS A 205 -36.45 -3.61 -1.41
N LYS A 206 -36.60 -2.44 -0.76
CA LYS A 206 -35.82 -1.24 -1.10
C LYS A 206 -34.33 -1.44 -0.82
N TYR A 207 -33.98 -2.22 0.21
CA TYR A 207 -32.57 -2.58 0.45
C TYR A 207 -31.91 -3.17 -0.79
N TYR A 208 -32.55 -4.16 -1.42
CA TYR A 208 -32.00 -4.81 -2.63
C TYR A 208 -31.90 -3.85 -3.80
N ILE A 209 -32.92 -3.03 -4.01
CA ILE A 209 -32.93 -2.04 -5.10
C ILE A 209 -31.75 -1.08 -4.95
N TYR A 210 -31.56 -0.47 -3.78
CA TYR A 210 -30.48 0.48 -3.55
C TYR A 210 -29.10 -0.18 -3.56
N SER A 211 -28.97 -1.42 -3.09
CA SER A 211 -27.73 -2.19 -3.21
C SER A 211 -27.38 -2.48 -4.66
N VAL A 212 -28.33 -2.91 -5.48
CA VAL A 212 -28.10 -3.15 -6.91
C VAL A 212 -27.73 -1.86 -7.62
N ILE A 213 -28.42 -0.74 -7.35
CA ILE A 213 -28.05 0.57 -7.92
C ILE A 213 -26.61 0.93 -7.53
N GLY A 214 -26.19 0.71 -6.29
CA GLY A 214 -24.82 0.94 -5.84
C GLY A 214 -23.78 0.14 -6.65
N ILE A 215 -24.05 -1.15 -6.90
CA ILE A 215 -23.20 -1.99 -7.77
C ILE A 215 -23.19 -1.46 -9.20
N VAL A 216 -24.37 -1.19 -9.78
CA VAL A 216 -24.50 -0.72 -11.17
C VAL A 216 -23.74 0.58 -11.40
N LEU A 217 -23.75 1.50 -10.44
CA LEU A 217 -22.97 2.74 -10.50
C LEU A 217 -21.46 2.53 -10.49
N ALA A 218 -20.98 1.42 -9.95
CA ALA A 218 -19.56 1.08 -9.95
C ALA A 218 -19.11 0.32 -11.22
N LEU A 219 -20.02 -0.35 -11.95
CA LEU A 219 -19.69 -1.10 -13.17
C LEU A 219 -18.96 -0.26 -14.25
N PRO A 220 -19.26 1.05 -14.47
CA PRO A 220 -18.48 1.84 -15.42
C PRO A 220 -17.00 1.95 -15.05
N ILE A 221 -16.66 1.97 -13.75
CA ILE A 221 -15.27 2.00 -13.28
C ILE A 221 -14.59 0.66 -13.60
N ASP A 222 -15.25 -0.45 -13.29
CA ASP A 222 -14.75 -1.79 -13.60
C ASP A 222 -14.58 -1.98 -15.12
N TYR A 223 -15.59 -1.57 -15.90
CA TYR A 223 -15.51 -1.59 -17.34
C TYR A 223 -14.35 -0.76 -17.88
N ALA A 224 -14.15 0.47 -17.38
CA ALA A 224 -13.09 1.36 -17.83
C ALA A 224 -11.70 0.75 -17.53
N LEU A 225 -11.50 0.20 -16.32
CA LEU A 225 -10.25 -0.46 -15.94
C LEU A 225 -9.92 -1.67 -16.83
N ASN A 226 -10.90 -2.50 -17.14
CA ASN A 226 -10.70 -3.70 -17.96
C ASN A 226 -10.65 -3.38 -19.45
N HIS A 227 -11.43 -2.40 -19.92
CA HIS A 227 -11.45 -1.97 -21.32
C HIS A 227 -10.13 -1.32 -21.75
N PHE A 228 -9.50 -0.56 -20.84
CA PHE A 228 -8.21 0.06 -21.11
C PHE A 228 -7.19 -0.97 -21.63
N TYR A 229 -7.03 -2.10 -20.95
CA TYR A 229 -6.06 -3.13 -21.35
C TYR A 229 -6.48 -3.89 -22.61
N LYS A 230 -7.79 -4.06 -22.85
CA LYS A 230 -8.29 -4.66 -24.09
C LYS A 230 -8.09 -3.75 -25.30
N ALA A 231 -8.26 -2.45 -25.11
CA ALA A 231 -8.08 -1.45 -26.17
C ALA A 231 -6.61 -1.13 -26.47
N ASN A 232 -5.71 -1.42 -25.54
CA ASN A 232 -4.29 -1.12 -25.64
C ASN A 232 -3.44 -2.39 -25.45
N PRO A 233 -3.29 -3.23 -26.48
CA PRO A 233 -2.64 -4.54 -26.36
C PRO A 233 -1.15 -4.47 -25.96
N ASN A 234 -0.53 -3.30 -26.08
CA ASN A 234 0.83 -3.07 -25.63
C ASN A 234 0.97 -2.99 -24.11
N TYR A 235 -0.16 -2.85 -23.38
CA TYR A 235 -0.21 -2.82 -21.92
C TYR A 235 -0.62 -4.18 -21.40
N VAL A 236 0.28 -4.88 -20.76
CA VAL A 236 0.03 -6.21 -20.25
C VAL A 236 -0.74 -6.17 -18.94
N LEU A 237 -1.89 -6.83 -18.89
CA LEU A 237 -2.57 -7.09 -17.63
C LEU A 237 -2.02 -8.41 -17.06
N TYR A 238 -1.36 -8.31 -15.91
CA TYR A 238 -0.79 -9.44 -15.23
C TYR A 238 -1.71 -9.91 -14.10
N GLY A 239 -2.38 -11.03 -14.34
CA GLY A 239 -3.13 -11.75 -13.32
C GLY A 239 -2.21 -12.72 -12.58
N LEU A 240 -2.11 -12.63 -11.26
CA LEU A 240 -1.59 -13.73 -10.48
C LEU A 240 -2.61 -14.85 -10.49
N THR A 241 -2.22 -16.01 -11.01
CA THR A 241 -2.99 -17.24 -10.82
C THR A 241 -3.08 -17.51 -9.32
N ASN A 242 -4.26 -17.29 -8.76
CA ASN A 242 -4.50 -17.56 -7.36
C ASN A 242 -4.95 -19.01 -7.23
N GLU A 243 -4.07 -19.85 -6.76
CA GLU A 243 -4.34 -21.26 -6.49
C GLU A 243 -4.85 -21.44 -5.07
N TYR A 244 -5.80 -22.35 -4.89
CA TYR A 244 -6.32 -22.70 -3.58
C TYR A 244 -5.97 -24.15 -3.25
N SER A 245 -5.33 -24.39 -2.10
CA SER A 245 -4.98 -25.73 -1.66
C SER A 245 -5.09 -25.90 -0.13
N LEU A 246 -5.27 -27.16 0.28
CA LEU A 246 -5.23 -27.53 1.70
C LEU A 246 -3.81 -27.43 2.28
N ASP A 247 -2.78 -27.53 1.45
CA ASP A 247 -1.40 -27.42 1.93
C ASP A 247 -1.05 -25.99 2.28
N TYR A 248 -1.51 -25.00 1.49
CA TYR A 248 -1.43 -23.58 1.87
C TYR A 248 -2.19 -23.31 3.18
N PHE A 249 -3.37 -23.90 3.35
CA PHE A 249 -4.14 -23.75 4.58
C PHE A 249 -3.40 -24.32 5.80
N LYS A 250 -2.86 -25.54 5.68
CA LYS A 250 -2.06 -26.18 6.75
C LYS A 250 -0.83 -25.35 7.10
N ASP A 251 -0.07 -24.90 6.08
CA ASP A 251 1.10 -24.05 6.30
C ASP A 251 0.72 -22.75 7.02
N ALA A 252 -0.36 -22.11 6.62
CA ALA A 252 -0.83 -20.89 7.27
C ALA A 252 -1.19 -21.12 8.74
N ILE A 253 -1.87 -22.22 9.07
CA ILE A 253 -2.23 -22.58 10.46
C ILE A 253 -0.98 -22.87 11.30
N LEU A 254 0.00 -23.59 10.75
CA LEU A 254 1.23 -23.92 11.44
C LEU A 254 2.14 -22.69 11.65
N ASN A 255 1.99 -21.68 10.81
CA ASN A 255 2.78 -20.45 10.82
C ASN A 255 1.93 -19.19 11.13
N LEU A 256 0.94 -19.29 12.02
CA LEU A 256 0.05 -18.17 12.39
C LEU A 256 0.82 -16.94 12.90
N ASP A 257 1.92 -17.13 13.62
CA ASP A 257 2.75 -16.03 14.12
C ASP A 257 3.29 -15.18 12.98
N LYS A 258 3.74 -15.81 11.88
CA LYS A 258 4.19 -15.10 10.68
C LYS A 258 3.03 -14.38 9.98
N ARG A 259 1.84 -15.01 9.92
CA ARG A 259 0.64 -14.43 9.25
C ARG A 259 0.12 -13.21 9.98
N PHE A 260 0.20 -13.20 11.30
CA PHE A 260 -0.31 -12.14 12.15
C PHE A 260 0.80 -11.28 12.78
N ALA A 261 2.03 -11.38 12.27
CA ALA A 261 3.21 -10.77 12.88
C ALA A 261 3.02 -9.30 13.26
N HIS A 262 2.34 -8.51 12.43
CA HIS A 262 2.26 -7.05 12.60
C HIS A 262 0.83 -6.52 12.83
N ILE A 263 -0.13 -7.37 13.18
CA ILE A 263 -1.51 -6.93 13.47
C ILE A 263 -1.93 -7.18 14.93
N GLY A 264 -1.06 -7.78 15.75
CA GLY A 264 -1.29 -7.96 17.18
C GLY A 264 -1.15 -6.64 17.93
N PHE A 265 -2.06 -6.38 18.89
CA PHE A 265 -1.91 -5.19 19.74
C PHE A 265 -0.71 -5.34 20.65
N PHE A 266 0.09 -4.28 20.78
CA PHE A 266 1.23 -4.14 21.68
C PHE A 266 2.45 -5.02 21.37
N VAL A 267 2.30 -6.13 20.68
CA VAL A 267 3.37 -7.12 20.48
C VAL A 267 3.40 -7.56 19.02
N GLU A 268 4.60 -7.71 18.48
CA GLU A 268 4.84 -8.26 17.15
C GLU A 268 5.15 -9.76 17.19
N GLU A 269 5.06 -10.39 16.04
CA GLU A 269 5.48 -11.78 15.77
C GLU A 269 4.81 -12.83 16.67
N THR A 270 3.59 -12.54 17.13
CA THR A 270 2.78 -13.50 17.89
C THR A 270 1.32 -13.52 17.47
N SER A 271 0.79 -14.70 17.21
CA SER A 271 -0.62 -14.91 16.93
C SER A 271 -1.49 -14.92 18.20
N VAL A 272 -0.91 -15.16 19.37
CA VAL A 272 -1.65 -15.34 20.63
C VAL A 272 -2.52 -14.12 20.94
N ILE A 273 -1.96 -12.91 20.85
CA ILE A 273 -2.71 -11.67 21.12
C ILE A 273 -3.85 -11.47 20.12
N VAL A 274 -3.61 -11.79 18.85
CA VAL A 274 -4.63 -11.70 17.80
C VAL A 274 -5.77 -12.70 18.07
N LEU A 275 -5.43 -13.95 18.39
CA LEU A 275 -6.43 -14.98 18.71
C LEU A 275 -7.22 -14.63 19.97
N LEU A 276 -6.55 -14.16 21.03
CA LEU A 276 -7.23 -13.68 22.25
C LEU A 276 -8.16 -12.51 21.95
N THR A 277 -7.74 -11.61 21.07
CA THR A 277 -8.57 -10.49 20.61
C THR A 277 -9.79 -10.99 19.85
N PHE A 278 -9.62 -11.95 18.94
CA PHE A 278 -10.73 -12.57 18.20
C PHE A 278 -11.72 -13.25 19.15
N ILE A 279 -11.25 -14.05 20.08
CA ILE A 279 -12.11 -14.75 21.06
C ILE A 279 -12.84 -13.72 21.93
N SER A 280 -12.14 -12.73 22.47
CA SER A 280 -12.72 -11.71 23.36
C SER A 280 -13.81 -10.90 22.65
N LEU A 281 -13.56 -10.49 21.40
CA LEU A 281 -14.54 -9.78 20.59
C LEU A 281 -15.74 -10.68 20.28
N GLY A 282 -15.53 -11.93 19.91
CA GLY A 282 -16.61 -12.90 19.68
C GLY A 282 -17.49 -13.10 20.90
N VAL A 283 -16.92 -13.28 22.09
CA VAL A 283 -17.65 -13.40 23.36
C VAL A 283 -18.45 -12.13 23.67
N LEU A 284 -17.86 -10.96 23.46
CA LEU A 284 -18.53 -9.67 23.66
C LEU A 284 -19.75 -9.53 22.74
N LEU A 285 -19.58 -9.82 21.46
CA LEU A 285 -20.63 -9.75 20.45
C LEU A 285 -21.76 -10.77 20.71
N PHE A 286 -21.40 -11.98 21.14
CA PHE A 286 -22.37 -13.00 21.53
C PHE A 286 -23.32 -12.51 22.63
N LYS A 287 -22.78 -11.80 23.62
CA LYS A 287 -23.56 -11.25 24.74
C LYS A 287 -24.36 -10.00 24.36
N LYS A 288 -23.88 -9.20 23.40
CA LYS A 288 -24.43 -7.86 23.16
C LYS A 288 -25.22 -7.71 21.85
N ASN A 289 -24.80 -8.35 20.75
CA ASN A 289 -25.44 -8.15 19.44
C ASN A 289 -25.25 -9.35 18.50
N LYS A 290 -26.25 -10.20 18.38
CA LYS A 290 -26.21 -11.40 17.54
C LYS A 290 -26.00 -11.11 16.05
N LYS A 291 -26.48 -9.96 15.52
CA LYS A 291 -26.28 -9.61 14.10
C LYS A 291 -24.85 -9.21 13.84
N LEU A 292 -24.25 -8.44 14.73
CA LEU A 292 -22.82 -8.14 14.65
C LEU A 292 -21.98 -9.39 14.86
N LEU A 293 -22.37 -10.32 15.74
CA LEU A 293 -21.71 -11.61 15.87
C LEU A 293 -21.70 -12.39 14.56
N LEU A 294 -22.84 -12.51 13.86
CA LEU A 294 -22.91 -13.22 12.58
C LEU A 294 -22.03 -12.56 11.52
N SER A 295 -22.00 -11.23 11.48
CA SER A 295 -21.13 -10.46 10.62
C SER A 295 -19.64 -10.70 10.96
N TYR A 296 -19.31 -10.75 12.22
CA TYR A 296 -17.97 -11.07 12.71
C TYR A 296 -17.55 -12.51 12.38
N LEU A 297 -18.46 -13.47 12.50
CA LEU A 297 -18.19 -14.86 12.09
C LEU A 297 -17.90 -14.94 10.59
N LEU A 298 -18.58 -14.15 9.75
CA LEU A 298 -18.24 -14.06 8.34
C LEU A 298 -16.82 -13.51 8.14
N PHE A 299 -16.40 -12.49 8.91
CA PHE A 299 -15.01 -12.00 8.88
C PHE A 299 -14.02 -13.13 9.20
N LEU A 300 -14.26 -13.93 10.26
CA LEU A 300 -13.38 -15.05 10.60
C LEU A 300 -13.35 -16.12 9.50
N VAL A 301 -14.50 -16.41 8.89
CA VAL A 301 -14.57 -17.34 7.75
C VAL A 301 -13.75 -16.84 6.57
N ILE A 302 -13.81 -15.54 6.24
CA ILE A 302 -13.02 -14.95 5.18
C ILE A 302 -11.51 -15.08 5.47
N ILE A 303 -11.08 -14.81 6.71
CA ILE A 303 -9.68 -14.99 7.10
C ILE A 303 -9.26 -16.47 6.94
N LEU A 304 -10.04 -17.41 7.50
CA LEU A 304 -9.72 -18.83 7.40
C LEU A 304 -9.69 -19.30 5.94
N PHE A 305 -10.65 -18.88 5.12
CA PHE A 305 -10.67 -19.21 3.70
C PHE A 305 -9.46 -18.63 2.97
N SER A 306 -9.04 -17.41 3.30
CA SER A 306 -7.88 -16.76 2.69
C SER A 306 -6.57 -17.54 2.89
N PHE A 307 -6.46 -18.32 3.98
CA PHE A 307 -5.28 -19.14 4.24
C PHE A 307 -5.04 -20.23 3.16
N SER A 308 -6.08 -20.64 2.45
CA SER A 308 -5.93 -21.61 1.35
C SER A 308 -5.35 -21.01 0.06
N SER A 309 -5.24 -19.69 -0.04
CA SER A 309 -4.84 -18.96 -1.25
C SER A 309 -3.31 -18.86 -1.38
N SER A 310 -2.75 -19.20 -2.54
CA SER A 310 -1.32 -19.02 -2.85
C SER A 310 -0.88 -17.56 -2.66
N LYS A 311 -1.69 -16.61 -3.11
CA LYS A 311 -1.42 -15.17 -3.00
C LYS A 311 -1.28 -14.68 -1.55
N VAL A 312 -2.08 -15.20 -0.64
CA VAL A 312 -2.01 -14.86 0.80
C VAL A 312 -0.79 -15.52 1.44
N ASN A 313 -0.35 -16.65 0.88
CA ASN A 313 0.85 -17.36 1.31
C ASN A 313 2.14 -16.84 0.65
N ASP A 314 2.03 -15.90 -0.28
CA ASP A 314 3.16 -15.20 -0.88
C ASP A 314 3.52 -13.97 -0.05
N GLY A 315 4.55 -14.08 0.77
CA GLY A 315 5.02 -13.03 1.67
C GLY A 315 6.13 -13.52 2.59
N ILE A 316 6.58 -12.63 3.44
CA ILE A 316 7.62 -12.85 4.45
C ILE A 316 7.18 -12.29 5.81
N VAL A 317 8.00 -12.47 6.83
CA VAL A 317 7.72 -11.88 8.17
C VAL A 317 7.96 -10.36 8.19
N TRP A 318 8.86 -9.85 7.35
CA TRP A 318 9.28 -8.46 7.35
C TRP A 318 8.21 -7.48 6.87
N PRO A 319 8.14 -6.24 7.40
CA PRO A 319 7.06 -5.29 7.10
C PRO A 319 6.91 -4.96 5.62
N PHE A 320 8.00 -4.88 4.85
CA PHE A 320 7.98 -4.44 3.45
C PHE A 320 7.25 -5.41 2.51
N TYR A 321 7.16 -6.69 2.85
CA TYR A 321 6.43 -7.70 2.07
C TYR A 321 5.71 -8.70 2.99
N SER A 322 5.15 -8.21 4.09
CA SER A 322 4.60 -9.05 5.14
C SER A 322 3.35 -9.81 4.72
N TYR A 323 3.23 -11.04 5.22
CA TYR A 323 1.97 -11.78 5.22
C TYR A 323 0.82 -10.98 5.83
N SER A 324 1.09 -10.18 6.86
CA SER A 324 0.10 -9.36 7.57
C SER A 324 -0.54 -8.27 6.69
N ARG A 325 0.05 -7.93 5.53
CA ARG A 325 -0.52 -6.93 4.59
C ARG A 325 -1.94 -7.25 4.13
N MET A 326 -2.30 -8.52 4.14
CA MET A 326 -3.65 -8.96 3.76
C MET A 326 -4.71 -8.62 4.83
N TYR A 327 -4.26 -8.35 6.06
CA TYR A 327 -5.13 -8.17 7.24
C TYR A 327 -5.11 -6.75 7.80
N LEU A 328 -4.57 -5.77 7.07
CA LEU A 328 -4.49 -4.36 7.51
C LEU A 328 -5.86 -3.72 7.83
N GLY A 329 -6.94 -4.31 7.32
CA GLY A 329 -8.31 -3.91 7.66
C GLY A 329 -8.80 -4.38 9.04
N PHE A 330 -8.04 -5.21 9.77
CA PHE A 330 -8.44 -5.75 11.06
C PHE A 330 -8.79 -4.68 12.11
N PRO A 331 -8.02 -3.61 12.30
CA PRO A 331 -8.39 -2.55 13.25
C PRO A 331 -9.69 -1.84 12.89
N ILE A 332 -9.99 -1.73 11.59
CA ILE A 332 -11.24 -1.11 11.10
C ILE A 332 -12.44 -1.99 11.46
N ILE A 333 -12.39 -3.29 11.17
CA ILE A 333 -13.48 -4.19 11.54
C ILE A 333 -13.68 -4.21 13.05
N MET A 334 -12.61 -4.16 13.84
CA MET A 334 -12.68 -4.11 15.29
C MET A 334 -13.48 -2.92 15.80
N TYR A 335 -13.09 -1.70 15.41
CA TYR A 335 -13.83 -0.54 15.91
C TYR A 335 -15.28 -0.52 15.41
N LEU A 336 -15.54 -0.92 14.16
CA LEU A 336 -16.92 -1.01 13.64
C LEU A 336 -17.79 -1.98 14.44
N MET A 337 -17.20 -3.09 14.94
CA MET A 337 -17.94 -4.06 15.77
C MET A 337 -18.20 -3.55 17.20
N ILE A 338 -17.33 -2.71 17.74
CA ILE A 338 -17.36 -2.31 19.16
C ILE A 338 -18.13 -1.02 19.38
N ILE A 339 -17.96 0.00 18.53
CA ILE A 339 -18.45 1.37 18.80
C ILE A 339 -19.98 1.49 18.94
N ASN A 340 -20.73 0.54 18.39
CA ASN A 340 -22.20 0.52 18.45
C ASN A 340 -22.75 -0.48 19.48
N LEU A 341 -21.89 -0.98 20.37
CA LEU A 341 -22.33 -1.86 21.46
C LEU A 341 -22.78 -1.06 22.68
N ASP A 342 -23.79 -1.57 23.36
CA ASP A 342 -24.22 -1.05 24.67
C ASP A 342 -23.23 -1.52 25.75
N ILE A 343 -22.10 -0.82 25.85
CA ILE A 343 -21.07 -1.00 26.88
C ILE A 343 -20.73 0.35 27.53
N ASP A 344 -20.36 0.29 28.81
CA ASP A 344 -19.94 1.50 29.54
C ASP A 344 -18.50 1.88 29.20
N PHE A 345 -18.32 2.59 28.07
CA PHE A 345 -17.01 3.05 27.63
C PHE A 345 -16.30 3.94 28.67
N LYS A 346 -17.05 4.65 29.51
CA LYS A 346 -16.47 5.50 30.56
C LYS A 346 -15.66 4.69 31.58
N LYS A 347 -16.09 3.46 31.85
CA LYS A 347 -15.34 2.57 32.76
C LYS A 347 -14.01 2.10 32.17
N ILE A 348 -13.90 2.05 30.87
CA ILE A 348 -12.74 1.51 30.15
C ILE A 348 -11.70 2.61 29.90
N MET A 349 -12.11 3.86 29.71
CA MET A 349 -11.21 4.97 29.34
C MET A 349 -10.07 5.22 30.34
N TRP A 350 -10.32 5.06 31.64
CA TRP A 350 -9.27 5.25 32.65
C TRP A 350 -8.13 4.22 32.54
N LEU A 351 -8.39 3.06 31.93
CA LEU A 351 -7.38 2.04 31.65
C LEU A 351 -6.73 2.27 30.29
N ILE A 352 -7.52 2.55 29.26
CA ILE A 352 -7.03 2.73 27.88
C ILE A 352 -6.05 3.90 27.79
N ILE A 353 -6.37 5.05 28.39
CA ILE A 353 -5.55 6.25 28.25
C ILE A 353 -4.12 6.04 28.77
N PRO A 354 -3.88 5.57 30.01
CA PRO A 354 -2.51 5.29 30.48
C PRO A 354 -1.77 4.23 29.63
N VAL A 355 -2.48 3.19 29.22
CA VAL A 355 -1.89 2.12 28.39
C VAL A 355 -1.41 2.66 27.06
N VAL A 356 -2.21 3.48 26.39
CA VAL A 356 -1.82 4.12 25.12
C VAL A 356 -0.58 5.00 25.31
N PHE A 357 -0.53 5.80 26.36
CA PHE A 357 0.64 6.63 26.64
C PHE A 357 1.92 5.82 26.82
N VAL A 358 1.88 4.81 27.70
CA VAL A 358 3.04 3.96 27.98
C VAL A 358 3.49 3.24 26.71
N PHE A 359 2.53 2.67 25.98
CA PHE A 359 2.85 1.93 24.77
C PHE A 359 3.41 2.82 23.66
N THR A 360 2.85 4.01 23.45
CA THR A 360 3.35 4.95 22.43
C THR A 360 4.80 5.35 22.70
N LEU A 361 5.16 5.62 23.97
CA LEU A 361 6.54 5.92 24.34
C LEU A 361 7.48 4.73 24.12
N PHE A 362 7.06 3.53 24.53
CA PHE A 362 7.85 2.31 24.35
C PHE A 362 8.06 1.99 22.86
N LYS A 363 7.01 2.11 22.06
CA LYS A 363 7.02 1.88 20.63
C LYS A 363 8.01 2.78 19.89
N GLU A 364 8.12 4.06 20.27
CA GLU A 364 9.05 4.99 19.64
C GLU A 364 10.52 4.58 19.88
N VAL A 365 10.85 4.11 21.10
CA VAL A 365 12.20 3.61 21.41
C VAL A 365 12.52 2.37 20.60
N THR A 366 11.62 1.39 20.55
CA THR A 366 11.79 0.16 19.78
C THR A 366 11.96 0.45 18.29
N PHE A 367 11.16 1.38 17.75
CA PHE A 367 11.23 1.77 16.35
C PHE A 367 12.62 2.30 15.96
N LYS A 368 13.19 3.22 16.75
CA LYS A 368 14.51 3.81 16.46
C LYS A 368 15.62 2.78 16.40
N THR A 369 15.62 1.82 17.33
CA THR A 369 16.64 0.76 17.36
C THR A 369 16.51 -0.21 16.18
N THR A 370 15.29 -0.63 15.85
CA THR A 370 15.02 -1.54 14.74
C THR A 370 15.33 -0.90 13.40
N LEU A 371 14.87 0.34 13.17
CA LEU A 371 15.13 1.05 11.92
C LEU A 371 16.61 1.28 11.69
N ALA A 372 17.35 1.74 12.72
CA ALA A 372 18.79 2.01 12.61
C ALA A 372 19.56 0.76 12.13
N TYR A 373 19.22 -0.41 12.65
CA TYR A 373 19.83 -1.67 12.22
C TYR A 373 19.58 -1.94 10.73
N HIS A 374 18.34 -1.89 10.28
CA HIS A 374 17.99 -2.22 8.89
C HIS A 374 18.51 -1.20 7.88
N VAL A 375 18.57 0.08 8.25
CA VAL A 375 19.18 1.13 7.41
C VAL A 375 20.69 0.89 7.26
N GLN A 376 21.36 0.50 8.34
CA GLN A 376 22.79 0.18 8.31
C GLN A 376 23.07 -1.04 7.41
N GLU A 377 22.28 -2.09 7.54
CA GLU A 377 22.43 -3.32 6.73
C GLU A 377 21.95 -3.14 5.27
N LYS A 378 21.25 -2.05 4.95
CA LYS A 378 20.59 -1.78 3.66
C LYS A 378 19.62 -2.88 3.22
N MET A 379 19.17 -3.69 4.16
CA MET A 379 18.30 -4.83 3.92
C MET A 379 17.21 -4.91 4.97
N TRP A 380 16.00 -5.22 4.52
CA TRP A 380 14.93 -5.63 5.42
C TRP A 380 14.31 -6.94 4.89
N GLY A 381 14.71 -8.03 5.49
CA GLY A 381 14.48 -9.37 4.94
C GLY A 381 15.25 -9.54 3.63
N HIS A 382 14.55 -9.84 2.55
CA HIS A 382 15.12 -9.92 1.20
C HIS A 382 14.93 -8.64 0.35
N VAL A 383 14.34 -7.60 0.95
CA VAL A 383 14.12 -6.33 0.26
C VAL A 383 15.33 -5.44 0.44
N HIS A 384 15.98 -5.09 -0.66
CA HIS A 384 17.05 -4.10 -0.67
C HIS A 384 16.47 -2.69 -0.47
N LEU A 385 17.07 -1.93 0.44
CA LEU A 385 16.64 -0.59 0.80
C LEU A 385 17.71 0.41 0.43
N ASN A 386 17.29 1.54 -0.13
CA ASN A 386 18.14 2.68 -0.41
C ASN A 386 17.63 3.90 0.32
N THR A 387 18.51 4.80 0.68
CA THR A 387 18.08 6.11 1.13
C THR A 387 17.60 6.95 -0.04
N LEU A 388 16.65 7.83 0.19
CA LEU A 388 16.20 8.79 -0.83
C LEU A 388 17.39 9.59 -1.40
N LYS A 389 18.37 9.91 -0.56
CA LYS A 389 19.58 10.61 -0.98
C LYS A 389 20.35 9.80 -2.02
N GLU A 390 20.57 8.50 -1.79
CA GLU A 390 21.26 7.62 -2.75
C GLU A 390 20.51 7.53 -4.08
N VAL A 391 19.17 7.43 -4.02
CA VAL A 391 18.32 7.40 -5.22
C VAL A 391 18.43 8.69 -6.04
N ILE A 392 18.43 9.85 -5.38
CA ILE A 392 18.60 11.15 -6.04
C ILE A 392 20.01 11.28 -6.61
N GLU A 393 21.04 10.91 -5.86
CA GLU A 393 22.43 10.95 -6.33
C GLU A 393 22.66 10.05 -7.55
N ALA A 394 22.09 8.85 -7.58
CA ALA A 394 22.15 7.96 -8.74
C ALA A 394 21.48 8.58 -9.98
N ALA A 395 20.31 9.21 -9.80
CA ALA A 395 19.62 9.92 -10.87
C ALA A 395 20.44 11.10 -11.39
N ASP A 396 21.06 11.90 -10.52
CA ASP A 396 21.92 13.04 -10.88
C ASP A 396 23.16 12.59 -11.66
N ILE A 397 23.81 11.52 -11.21
CA ILE A 397 24.99 10.96 -11.89
C ILE A 397 24.60 10.50 -13.30
N THR A 398 23.51 9.75 -13.45
CA THR A 398 23.03 9.25 -14.73
C THR A 398 22.70 10.39 -15.69
N LYS A 399 21.96 11.40 -15.20
CA LYS A 399 21.62 12.59 -15.98
C LYS A 399 22.86 13.32 -16.46
N ARG A 400 23.87 13.52 -15.60
CA ARG A 400 25.12 14.16 -15.90
C ARG A 400 25.87 13.39 -16.98
N ILE A 401 26.01 12.08 -16.86
CA ILE A 401 26.66 11.23 -17.86
C ILE A 401 25.99 11.41 -19.23
N CYS A 402 24.68 11.38 -19.30
CA CYS A 402 23.95 11.55 -20.55
C CYS A 402 24.21 12.95 -21.19
N ILE A 403 24.22 14.01 -20.38
CA ILE A 403 24.50 15.36 -20.82
C ILE A 403 25.96 15.47 -21.35
N GLU A 404 26.93 14.98 -20.60
CA GLU A 404 28.36 15.01 -20.98
C GLU A 404 28.60 14.20 -22.26
N GLN A 405 27.89 13.11 -22.45
CA GLN A 405 28.00 12.31 -23.67
C GLN A 405 27.15 12.87 -24.83
N GLY A 406 26.31 13.90 -24.60
CA GLY A 406 25.43 14.48 -25.61
C GLY A 406 24.41 13.47 -26.13
N VAL A 407 23.79 12.70 -25.25
CA VAL A 407 22.78 11.69 -25.56
C VAL A 407 21.46 12.00 -24.85
N ASN A 408 20.34 11.66 -25.49
CA ASN A 408 19.01 11.85 -24.96
C ASN A 408 18.36 10.53 -24.48
N ASP A 409 19.04 9.40 -24.67
CA ASP A 409 18.49 8.09 -24.35
C ASP A 409 19.39 7.34 -23.38
N PHE A 410 18.75 6.71 -22.42
CA PHE A 410 19.34 5.87 -21.39
C PHE A 410 18.65 4.52 -21.35
N VAL A 411 19.41 3.44 -21.49
CA VAL A 411 18.91 2.07 -21.54
C VAL A 411 19.41 1.31 -20.31
N ILE A 412 18.51 0.70 -19.57
CA ILE A 412 18.84 -0.14 -18.43
C ILE A 412 18.64 -1.60 -18.84
N VAL A 413 19.71 -2.39 -18.84
CA VAL A 413 19.71 -3.79 -19.31
C VAL A 413 20.14 -4.71 -18.19
N ASN A 414 19.66 -4.57 -17.01
CA ASN A 414 20.10 -5.46 -15.96
C ASN A 414 19.02 -6.48 -15.59
N SER A 415 19.45 -7.68 -15.22
CA SER A 415 18.65 -8.78 -14.68
C SER A 415 18.70 -8.89 -13.17
N ALA A 416 19.65 -8.26 -12.48
CA ALA A 416 19.74 -8.33 -11.03
C ALA A 416 18.55 -7.59 -10.38
N TRP A 417 17.85 -8.29 -9.52
CA TRP A 417 16.59 -7.87 -8.92
C TRP A 417 16.70 -6.65 -7.98
N HIS A 418 17.90 -6.17 -7.67
CA HIS A 418 18.10 -5.32 -6.50
C HIS A 418 18.54 -3.87 -6.77
N ASP A 419 19.26 -3.59 -7.87
CA ASP A 419 19.85 -2.26 -8.09
C ASP A 419 19.24 -1.45 -9.22
N ASP A 420 18.45 -2.05 -10.08
CA ASP A 420 18.05 -1.49 -11.36
C ASP A 420 17.00 -0.39 -11.28
N GLU A 421 16.13 -0.48 -10.30
CA GLU A 421 14.96 0.39 -10.25
C GLU A 421 15.31 1.75 -9.66
N ILE A 422 16.40 1.84 -8.90
CA ILE A 422 16.94 3.12 -8.42
C ILE A 422 17.33 4.01 -9.60
N ASN A 423 18.00 3.43 -10.61
CA ASN A 423 18.36 4.14 -11.82
C ASN A 423 17.14 4.55 -12.66
N TYR A 424 16.01 3.90 -12.43
CA TYR A 424 14.72 4.21 -13.05
C TYR A 424 13.97 5.36 -12.38
N ALA A 425 14.40 5.83 -11.22
CA ALA A 425 13.78 6.94 -10.50
C ALA A 425 13.95 8.29 -11.21
N GLY A 426 15.00 8.44 -12.00
CA GLY A 426 15.34 9.69 -12.68
C GLY A 426 14.17 10.33 -13.45
N PRO A 427 13.47 9.61 -14.35
CA PRO A 427 12.30 10.14 -15.07
C PRO A 427 11.13 10.54 -14.18
N ALA A 428 11.01 9.92 -12.99
CA ALA A 428 9.97 10.29 -12.03
C ALA A 428 10.34 11.57 -11.26
N ILE A 429 11.64 11.78 -11.00
CA ILE A 429 12.17 12.91 -10.23
C ILE A 429 12.29 14.17 -11.10
N TYR A 430 12.87 14.03 -12.30
CA TYR A 430 13.20 15.15 -13.19
C TYR A 430 12.36 15.17 -14.46
N ASP A 431 11.88 16.35 -14.87
CA ASP A 431 11.13 16.53 -16.13
C ASP A 431 12.04 16.46 -17.35
N ASP A 432 13.31 16.84 -17.20
CA ASP A 432 14.35 16.89 -18.23
C ASP A 432 15.32 15.71 -18.16
N PHE A 433 14.87 14.59 -17.56
CA PHE A 433 15.68 13.36 -17.54
C PHE A 433 15.68 12.71 -18.93
N PRO A 434 16.80 12.09 -19.36
CA PRO A 434 16.87 11.36 -20.63
C PRO A 434 15.77 10.31 -20.73
N ASN A 435 15.32 10.03 -21.96
CA ASN A 435 14.38 8.94 -22.22
C ASN A 435 14.95 7.63 -21.66
N THR A 436 14.21 6.97 -20.79
CA THR A 436 14.72 5.79 -20.09
C THR A 436 13.95 4.55 -20.48
N PHE A 437 14.69 3.53 -20.93
CA PHE A 437 14.16 2.26 -21.41
C PHE A 437 14.65 1.12 -20.52
N LYS A 438 13.73 0.25 -20.09
CA LYS A 438 14.05 -0.97 -19.32
C LYS A 438 13.37 -2.19 -19.91
N PRO A 439 14.11 -3.09 -20.58
CA PRO A 439 13.54 -4.23 -21.27
C PRO A 439 13.12 -5.39 -20.37
N SER A 440 13.65 -5.47 -19.15
CA SER A 440 13.63 -6.67 -18.33
C SER A 440 12.30 -7.02 -17.65
N PHE A 441 11.26 -6.18 -17.75
CA PHE A 441 9.95 -6.49 -17.18
C PHE A 441 8.89 -6.61 -18.27
N GLU A 442 8.40 -7.82 -18.52
CA GLU A 442 7.29 -8.08 -19.45
C GLU A 442 6.07 -7.18 -19.18
N ARG A 443 5.82 -6.85 -17.95
CA ARG A 443 4.73 -5.97 -17.49
C ARG A 443 4.89 -4.51 -17.92
N ARG A 444 6.09 -4.08 -18.32
CA ARG A 444 6.43 -2.68 -18.65
C ARG A 444 6.88 -2.51 -20.11
N THR A 445 6.72 -3.53 -20.94
CA THR A 445 7.07 -3.49 -22.37
C THR A 445 6.39 -2.35 -23.11
N TRP A 446 5.23 -1.88 -22.63
CA TRP A 446 4.54 -0.75 -23.22
C TRP A 446 5.40 0.53 -23.25
N ARG A 447 6.22 0.81 -22.23
CA ARG A 447 7.11 1.98 -22.26
C ARG A 447 8.10 1.95 -23.41
N ILE A 448 8.55 0.76 -23.78
CA ILE A 448 9.44 0.55 -24.92
C ILE A 448 8.68 0.69 -26.24
N LEU A 449 7.40 0.31 -26.26
CA LEU A 449 6.59 0.24 -27.48
C LEU A 449 5.82 1.54 -27.76
N GLU A 450 5.49 2.36 -26.76
CA GLU A 450 4.77 3.62 -26.94
C GLU A 450 5.64 4.76 -27.43
N GLU A 451 6.88 4.81 -27.01
CA GLU A 451 7.77 5.83 -27.48
C GLU A 451 8.07 5.51 -28.94
N LYS A 452 7.71 6.43 -29.84
CA LYS A 452 8.10 6.39 -31.25
C LYS A 452 9.62 6.50 -31.30
N VAL A 453 10.28 5.37 -31.09
CA VAL A 453 11.71 5.30 -31.00
C VAL A 453 12.26 5.44 -32.41
N ASN A 454 12.79 6.62 -32.69
CA ASN A 454 13.61 6.82 -33.88
C ASN A 454 14.87 5.96 -33.79
N VAL A 455 15.53 5.75 -34.89
CA VAL A 455 16.85 5.13 -34.89
C VAL A 455 17.81 6.08 -34.19
N HIS A 456 18.34 5.69 -33.03
CA HIS A 456 19.31 6.47 -32.28
C HIS A 456 20.72 5.98 -32.59
N ASP A 457 21.53 6.88 -33.13
CA ASP A 457 22.95 6.60 -33.42
C ASP A 457 23.76 6.41 -32.16
N LYS A 458 23.32 7.05 -31.07
CA LYS A 458 24.09 7.19 -29.86
C LYS A 458 23.20 7.20 -28.64
N PHE A 459 23.50 6.36 -27.64
CA PHE A 459 22.81 6.30 -26.36
C PHE A 459 23.72 5.71 -25.27
N VAL A 460 23.33 5.91 -24.00
CA VAL A 460 23.97 5.30 -22.83
C VAL A 460 23.24 4.04 -22.42
N ILE A 461 23.98 2.98 -22.14
CA ILE A 461 23.45 1.73 -21.61
C ILE A 461 24.06 1.46 -20.23
N TYR A 462 23.23 0.97 -19.31
CA TYR A 462 23.62 0.51 -17.98
C TYR A 462 23.32 -0.98 -17.84
N THR A 463 24.33 -1.76 -17.50
CA THR A 463 24.23 -3.21 -17.39
C THR A 463 24.24 -3.69 -15.95
N GLY A 464 24.80 -2.94 -15.02
CA GLY A 464 24.83 -3.22 -13.56
C GLY A 464 25.51 -4.50 -13.13
N ASP A 465 25.80 -5.42 -14.06
CA ASP A 465 26.42 -6.72 -13.77
C ASP A 465 27.69 -6.92 -14.61
N TYR A 466 28.76 -7.32 -13.95
CA TYR A 466 30.08 -7.54 -14.57
C TYR A 466 30.06 -8.60 -15.68
N ASN A 467 29.16 -9.57 -15.63
CA ASN A 467 29.05 -10.59 -16.68
C ASN A 467 28.41 -10.06 -17.96
N TYR A 468 27.55 -9.04 -17.88
CA TYR A 468 26.97 -8.39 -19.06
C TYR A 468 27.99 -7.55 -19.83
N ASP A 469 29.01 -7.01 -19.15
CA ASP A 469 30.10 -6.27 -19.80
C ASP A 469 30.77 -7.11 -20.88
N LYS A 470 31.09 -8.38 -20.58
CA LYS A 470 31.66 -9.31 -21.55
C LYS A 470 30.71 -9.62 -22.69
N LEU A 471 29.44 -9.86 -22.39
CA LEU A 471 28.42 -10.25 -23.36
C LEU A 471 28.20 -9.13 -24.39
N ILE A 472 28.11 -7.88 -23.94
CA ILE A 472 27.93 -6.71 -24.80
C ILE A 472 29.17 -6.47 -25.64
N LEU A 473 30.36 -6.51 -25.06
CA LEU A 473 31.63 -6.24 -25.76
C LEU A 473 31.98 -7.31 -26.79
N GLU A 474 31.63 -8.57 -26.56
CA GLU A 474 31.97 -9.69 -27.45
C GLU A 474 30.97 -9.89 -28.61
N GLN A 475 29.70 -9.54 -28.42
CA GLN A 475 28.63 -9.88 -29.37
C GLN A 475 28.22 -8.70 -30.29
N TYR A 476 28.47 -7.45 -29.90
CA TYR A 476 28.11 -6.30 -30.69
C TYR A 476 29.30 -5.76 -31.50
N LYS A 477 29.66 -6.47 -32.57
CA LYS A 477 30.77 -6.05 -33.47
C LYS A 477 30.39 -4.95 -34.49
N ASP A 478 29.11 -4.61 -34.56
CA ASP A 478 28.54 -3.66 -35.52
C ASP A 478 28.26 -2.28 -34.92
N VAL A 479 28.59 -2.07 -33.66
CA VAL A 479 28.47 -0.80 -32.94
C VAL A 479 29.76 -0.47 -32.21
N ASP A 480 30.01 0.82 -32.00
CA ASP A 480 31.15 1.28 -31.21
C ASP A 480 30.74 1.37 -29.75
N ILE A 481 31.36 0.58 -28.90
CA ILE A 481 31.12 0.52 -27.48
C ILE A 481 32.29 1.14 -26.73
N THR A 482 32.00 2.16 -25.92
CA THR A 482 32.98 2.81 -25.05
C THR A 482 32.53 2.65 -23.59
N LYS A 483 33.35 2.00 -22.76
CA LYS A 483 33.10 1.91 -21.31
C LYS A 483 33.31 3.31 -20.69
N ILE A 484 32.31 3.78 -19.92
CA ILE A 484 32.35 5.09 -19.24
C ILE A 484 32.89 4.92 -17.81
N ASN A 485 32.46 3.88 -17.10
CA ASN A 485 32.90 3.62 -15.72
C ASN A 485 32.87 2.11 -15.40
N ASP A 486 33.39 1.77 -14.21
CA ASP A 486 33.43 0.38 -13.74
C ASP A 486 32.09 -0.16 -13.19
N TYR A 487 31.05 0.67 -13.20
CA TYR A 487 29.70 0.29 -12.75
C TYR A 487 28.78 -0.20 -13.88
N GLY A 488 29.36 -0.67 -15.00
CA GLY A 488 28.59 -1.20 -16.12
C GLY A 488 27.88 -0.15 -16.97
N VAL A 489 28.42 1.07 -17.04
CA VAL A 489 27.89 2.15 -17.89
C VAL A 489 28.70 2.25 -19.15
N PHE A 490 28.04 2.12 -20.31
CA PHE A 490 28.65 2.18 -21.64
C PHE A 490 27.97 3.20 -22.54
N LEU A 491 28.76 3.81 -23.41
CA LEU A 491 28.29 4.62 -24.52
C LEU A 491 28.25 3.77 -25.78
N ILE A 492 27.09 3.69 -26.40
CA ILE A 492 26.88 3.04 -27.70
C ILE A 492 26.87 4.11 -28.78
N LYS A 493 27.65 3.91 -29.86
CA LYS A 493 27.68 4.77 -31.04
C LYS A 493 27.50 3.95 -32.30
N ASN A 494 27.14 4.62 -33.41
CA ASN A 494 26.95 4.02 -34.72
C ASN A 494 25.89 2.90 -34.74
N ASN A 495 24.92 2.96 -33.81
CA ASN A 495 23.81 2.01 -33.79
C ASN A 495 22.84 2.28 -34.96
N LYS A 496 22.69 1.29 -35.82
CA LYS A 496 21.75 1.34 -36.96
C LYS A 496 20.40 0.72 -36.66
N ARG A 497 20.22 0.13 -35.45
CA ARG A 497 18.97 -0.44 -35.00
C ARG A 497 18.13 0.61 -34.28
N THR A 498 16.83 0.42 -34.24
CA THR A 498 16.01 1.15 -33.26
C THR A 498 16.46 0.77 -31.87
N THR A 499 16.23 1.65 -30.87
CA THR A 499 16.52 1.31 -29.48
C THR A 499 15.73 0.07 -29.06
N VAL A 500 14.49 -0.07 -29.50
CA VAL A 500 13.64 -1.26 -29.27
C VAL A 500 14.27 -2.54 -29.80
N ASP A 501 14.78 -2.50 -31.05
CA ASP A 501 15.38 -3.70 -31.66
C ASP A 501 16.71 -4.06 -31.00
N PHE A 502 17.50 -3.05 -30.59
CA PHE A 502 18.70 -3.26 -29.82
C PHE A 502 18.40 -3.93 -28.47
N ILE A 503 17.42 -3.40 -27.72
CA ILE A 503 16.97 -3.95 -26.44
C ILE A 503 16.45 -5.39 -26.60
N LYS A 504 15.61 -5.66 -27.59
CA LYS A 504 15.10 -7.03 -27.87
C LYS A 504 16.25 -8.00 -28.14
N HIS A 505 17.26 -7.55 -28.87
CA HIS A 505 18.41 -8.37 -29.16
C HIS A 505 19.24 -8.66 -27.90
N VAL A 506 19.50 -7.65 -27.06
CA VAL A 506 20.16 -7.82 -25.76
C VAL A 506 19.36 -8.80 -24.89
N LYS A 507 18.04 -8.63 -24.80
CA LYS A 507 17.18 -9.53 -24.02
C LYS A 507 17.26 -10.98 -24.52
N ALA A 508 17.22 -11.20 -25.82
CA ALA A 508 17.33 -12.55 -26.40
C ALA A 508 18.67 -13.24 -26.07
N LEU A 509 19.72 -12.45 -25.84
CA LEU A 509 21.04 -12.97 -25.41
C LEU A 509 21.08 -13.30 -23.92
N THR A 510 20.29 -12.62 -23.09
CA THR A 510 20.25 -12.79 -21.63
C THR A 510 19.26 -13.86 -21.18
N ASP A 511 18.16 -14.08 -21.92
CA ASP A 511 17.17 -15.11 -21.64
C ASP A 511 17.69 -16.55 -21.91
N GLY A 512 18.89 -16.69 -22.41
CA GLY A 512 19.59 -17.97 -22.63
C GLY A 512 20.51 -18.40 -21.49
N PHE A 513 20.56 -17.63 -20.41
CA PHE A 513 21.29 -17.91 -19.18
C PHE A 513 20.32 -17.85 -18.01
#